data_178b70d9a3a642365c2b109303b0be11
#
_entry.id   178b70d9a3a642365c2b109303b0be11
#
_cell.length_a   1.000
_cell.length_b   1.000
_cell.length_c   1.000
_cell.angle_alpha   90.00
_cell.angle_beta   90.00
_cell.angle_gamma   90.00
#
_symmetry.space_group_name_H-M   'P 1'
#
loop_
_entity.id
_entity.type
_entity.pdbx_description
1 polymer ?
#
loop_
_entity_poly.entity_id
_entity_poly.type
_entity_poly.pdbx_seq_one_letter_code
_entity_poly.pdbx_strand_id
1 'polypeptide(L)'
;AKAAGVSIVVAINKVDLDGADIEKVKGDLASKDLTPEDWGGNIQMMPISALKGDGIEELLESISLEAELLELKAHYEGAAQGVVIESELDKFRGAVSTLLIQNGTLKVGDLVVSGNTIGKIKSIVNSDGQKIKKAGPSAAVEVLGLNSVATSGDQFQVVESEKQAREIAEFRVIKEKEKKLLKQKDESVGDLFETLGQEQRKVLNVIIKTDVGGTCEAINSALFELGNEKAKVKIVSS
;
A
#
# COMPACT_ATOMS: atom_id res chain seq x y z
N ALA A 1 8.25 -2.91 -6.76
CA ALA A 1 9.47 -2.92 -5.96
C ALA A 1 10.66 -2.34 -6.74
N LYS A 2 11.08 -2.90 -7.89
CA LYS A 2 12.22 -2.40 -8.69
C LYS A 2 12.13 -0.92 -9.04
N ALA A 3 10.99 -0.46 -9.52
CA ALA A 3 10.77 0.95 -9.85
C ALA A 3 10.89 1.89 -8.63
N ALA A 4 10.72 1.38 -7.43
CA ALA A 4 10.90 2.13 -6.19
C ALA A 4 12.34 2.09 -5.65
N GLY A 5 13.23 1.29 -6.27
CA GLY A 5 14.64 1.16 -5.85
C GLY A 5 14.83 0.58 -4.44
N VAL A 6 13.89 -0.23 -3.97
CA VAL A 6 13.97 -0.88 -2.64
C VAL A 6 14.60 -2.27 -2.76
N SER A 7 15.27 -2.70 -1.70
CA SER A 7 15.79 -4.07 -1.58
C SER A 7 14.67 -5.09 -1.64
N ILE A 8 14.96 -6.23 -2.28
CA ILE A 8 13.96 -7.28 -2.50
C ILE A 8 14.51 -8.59 -1.92
N VAL A 9 13.76 -9.15 -0.98
CA VAL A 9 13.90 -10.51 -0.48
C VAL A 9 12.65 -11.30 -0.85
N VAL A 10 12.81 -12.50 -1.39
CA VAL A 10 11.68 -13.33 -1.85
C VAL A 10 11.49 -14.51 -0.92
N ALA A 11 10.30 -14.65 -0.35
CA ALA A 11 9.87 -15.82 0.39
C ALA A 11 8.95 -16.68 -0.49
N ILE A 12 9.43 -17.87 -0.90
CA ILE A 12 8.65 -18.85 -1.68
C ILE A 12 7.86 -19.69 -0.69
N ASN A 13 6.59 -19.35 -0.46
CA ASN A 13 5.76 -19.98 0.55
C ASN A 13 5.04 -21.23 0.05
N LYS A 14 4.53 -22.03 0.99
CA LYS A 14 3.75 -23.26 0.77
C LYS A 14 4.57 -24.40 0.17
N VAL A 15 5.85 -24.48 0.53
CA VAL A 15 6.71 -25.59 0.06
C VAL A 15 6.35 -26.93 0.67
N ASP A 16 5.46 -26.95 1.66
CA ASP A 16 4.90 -28.13 2.30
C ASP A 16 3.80 -28.83 1.48
N LEU A 17 3.32 -28.24 0.41
CA LEU A 17 2.28 -28.83 -0.44
C LEU A 17 2.87 -29.80 -1.44
N ASP A 18 2.14 -30.92 -1.65
CA ASP A 18 2.46 -31.89 -2.70
C ASP A 18 2.40 -31.19 -4.08
N GLY A 19 3.52 -31.19 -4.80
CA GLY A 19 3.64 -30.53 -6.11
C GLY A 19 4.17 -29.11 -6.06
N ALA A 20 4.65 -28.63 -4.93
CA ALA A 20 5.39 -27.37 -4.87
C ALA A 20 6.69 -27.49 -5.69
N ASP A 21 6.88 -26.60 -6.67
CA ASP A 21 8.05 -26.57 -7.55
C ASP A 21 8.81 -25.25 -7.35
N ILE A 22 9.81 -25.27 -6.48
CA ILE A 22 10.63 -24.13 -6.14
C ILE A 22 11.43 -23.63 -7.33
N GLU A 23 11.98 -24.56 -8.12
CA GLU A 23 12.84 -24.24 -9.26
C GLU A 23 12.03 -23.55 -10.37
N LYS A 24 10.79 -23.99 -10.59
CA LYS A 24 9.88 -23.32 -11.51
C LYS A 24 9.57 -21.89 -11.09
N VAL A 25 9.28 -21.65 -9.79
CA VAL A 25 9.03 -20.30 -9.26
C VAL A 25 10.27 -19.41 -9.41
N LYS A 26 11.47 -19.93 -9.11
CA LYS A 26 12.74 -19.22 -9.34
C LYS A 26 12.91 -18.85 -10.82
N GLY A 27 12.61 -19.77 -11.74
CA GLY A 27 12.67 -19.54 -13.18
C GLY A 27 11.70 -18.46 -13.65
N ASP A 28 10.45 -18.50 -13.17
CA ASP A 28 9.44 -17.50 -13.49
C ASP A 28 9.85 -16.10 -12.99
N LEU A 29 10.45 -16.01 -11.80
CA LEU A 29 10.98 -14.76 -11.24
C LEU A 29 12.21 -14.27 -12.01
N ALA A 30 13.11 -15.17 -12.37
CA ALA A 30 14.29 -14.82 -13.16
C ALA A 30 13.92 -14.26 -14.55
N SER A 31 12.86 -14.76 -15.16
CA SER A 31 12.30 -14.22 -16.41
C SER A 31 11.83 -12.76 -16.30
N LYS A 32 11.57 -12.29 -15.08
CA LYS A 32 11.19 -10.90 -14.73
C LYS A 32 12.37 -10.10 -14.13
N ASP A 33 13.59 -10.52 -14.42
CA ASP A 33 14.85 -9.94 -13.93
C ASP A 33 15.01 -10.01 -12.39
N LEU A 34 14.38 -10.95 -11.72
CA LEU A 34 14.62 -11.28 -10.31
C LEU A 34 15.43 -12.57 -10.27
N THR A 35 16.73 -12.47 -10.53
CA THR A 35 17.63 -13.64 -10.57
C THR A 35 18.07 -13.99 -9.15
N PRO A 36 17.92 -15.27 -8.70
CA PRO A 36 18.35 -15.69 -7.39
C PRO A 36 19.88 -15.67 -7.24
N GLU A 37 20.37 -15.52 -6.02
CA GLU A 37 21.79 -15.55 -5.70
C GLU A 37 22.45 -16.87 -6.15
N ASP A 38 21.78 -18.02 -5.97
CA ASP A 38 22.24 -19.33 -6.40
C ASP A 38 22.56 -19.41 -7.90
N TRP A 39 21.92 -18.56 -8.71
CA TRP A 39 22.12 -18.47 -10.16
C TRP A 39 23.00 -17.28 -10.57
N GLY A 40 23.72 -16.67 -9.60
CA GLY A 40 24.61 -15.53 -9.85
C GLY A 40 23.90 -14.18 -9.90
N GLY A 41 22.66 -14.10 -9.43
CA GLY A 41 21.93 -12.85 -9.24
C GLY A 41 22.22 -12.19 -7.90
N ASN A 42 21.34 -11.28 -7.50
CA ASN A 42 21.44 -10.52 -6.26
C ASN A 42 20.16 -10.58 -5.39
N ILE A 43 19.25 -11.49 -5.70
CA ILE A 43 17.98 -11.63 -4.96
C ILE A 43 18.05 -12.87 -4.07
N GLN A 44 17.89 -12.65 -2.78
CA GLN A 44 17.76 -13.75 -1.83
C GLN A 44 16.37 -14.36 -1.97
N MET A 45 16.33 -15.69 -2.21
CA MET A 45 15.07 -16.43 -2.36
C MET A 45 15.04 -17.58 -1.37
N MET A 46 14.11 -17.53 -0.43
CA MET A 46 14.00 -18.48 0.65
C MET A 46 12.73 -19.32 0.53
N PRO A 47 12.87 -20.66 0.44
CA PRO A 47 11.73 -21.55 0.51
C PRO A 47 11.23 -21.63 1.96
N ILE A 48 9.94 -21.41 2.18
CA ILE A 48 9.32 -21.41 3.52
C ILE A 48 8.00 -22.16 3.53
N SER A 49 7.62 -22.64 4.71
CA SER A 49 6.24 -23.02 5.02
C SER A 49 5.73 -22.21 6.21
N ALA A 50 4.94 -21.17 5.93
CA ALA A 50 4.33 -20.38 6.98
C ALA A 50 3.39 -21.20 7.89
N LEU A 51 2.81 -22.31 7.37
CA LEU A 51 1.94 -23.20 8.13
C LEU A 51 2.73 -24.05 9.12
N LYS A 52 3.89 -24.58 8.69
CA LYS A 52 4.74 -25.46 9.53
C LYS A 52 5.77 -24.68 10.33
N GLY A 53 6.06 -23.44 9.94
CA GLY A 53 7.14 -22.62 10.52
C GLY A 53 8.52 -22.87 9.91
N ASP A 54 8.63 -23.77 8.90
CA ASP A 54 9.90 -24.11 8.27
C ASP A 54 10.44 -22.91 7.47
N GLY A 55 11.74 -22.59 7.62
CA GLY A 55 12.44 -21.52 6.90
C GLY A 55 12.09 -20.10 7.36
N ILE A 56 11.30 -19.93 8.42
CA ILE A 56 10.90 -18.61 8.94
C ILE A 56 12.07 -17.92 9.65
N GLU A 57 12.84 -18.65 10.45
CA GLU A 57 13.99 -18.08 11.18
C GLU A 57 15.04 -17.58 10.19
N GLU A 58 15.38 -18.35 9.18
CA GLU A 58 16.33 -18.00 8.13
C GLU A 58 15.84 -16.78 7.33
N LEU A 59 14.54 -16.70 7.04
CA LEU A 59 13.94 -15.53 6.38
C LEU A 59 14.09 -14.26 7.25
N LEU A 60 13.84 -14.36 8.55
CA LEU A 60 13.97 -13.24 9.47
C LEU A 60 15.43 -12.79 9.63
N GLU A 61 16.38 -13.74 9.66
CA GLU A 61 17.80 -13.43 9.66
C GLU A 61 18.22 -12.70 8.38
N SER A 62 17.76 -13.16 7.22
CA SER A 62 18.01 -12.51 5.93
C SER A 62 17.49 -11.08 5.89
N ILE A 63 16.25 -10.87 6.34
CA ILE A 63 15.65 -9.53 6.42
C ILE A 63 16.45 -8.63 7.37
N SER A 64 16.89 -9.17 8.52
CA SER A 64 17.68 -8.44 9.50
C SER A 64 19.05 -8.02 8.92
N LEU A 65 19.70 -8.93 8.21
CA LEU A 65 20.99 -8.66 7.56
C LEU A 65 20.85 -7.58 6.48
N GLU A 66 19.82 -7.69 5.64
CA GLU A 66 19.55 -6.69 4.60
C GLU A 66 19.24 -5.31 5.21
N ALA A 67 18.47 -5.27 6.29
CA ALA A 67 18.18 -4.03 7.01
C ALA A 67 19.45 -3.40 7.63
N GLU A 68 20.38 -4.21 8.11
CA GLU A 68 21.66 -3.76 8.65
C GLU A 68 22.56 -3.16 7.54
N LEU A 69 22.62 -3.82 6.37
CA LEU A 69 23.36 -3.33 5.21
C LEU A 69 22.84 -1.98 4.69
N LEU A 70 21.56 -1.74 4.81
CA LEU A 70 20.89 -0.49 4.41
C LEU A 70 21.17 0.68 5.38
N GLU A 71 21.73 0.42 6.56
CA GLU A 71 21.99 1.45 7.60
C GLU A 71 20.80 2.41 7.82
N LEU A 72 19.59 1.88 7.90
CA LEU A 72 18.38 2.69 8.01
C LEU A 72 18.39 3.54 9.28
N LYS A 73 18.15 4.84 9.15
CA LYS A 73 18.16 5.81 10.22
C LYS A 73 16.83 6.55 10.29
N ALA A 74 16.34 6.82 11.50
CA ALA A 74 15.14 7.60 11.72
C ALA A 74 15.32 8.54 12.92
N HIS A 75 14.64 9.69 12.88
CA HIS A 75 14.59 10.62 13.98
C HIS A 75 13.42 10.29 14.90
N TYR A 76 13.69 10.17 16.21
CA TYR A 76 12.65 9.93 17.22
C TYR A 76 11.98 11.22 17.69
N GLU A 77 12.70 12.33 17.60
CA GLU A 77 12.21 13.65 18.04
C GLU A 77 11.45 14.35 16.91
N GLY A 78 10.47 15.17 17.30
CA GLY A 78 9.68 15.97 16.38
C GLY A 78 8.33 15.37 16.01
N ALA A 79 7.65 16.04 15.09
CA ALA A 79 6.34 15.69 14.58
C ALA A 79 6.40 14.37 13.82
N ALA A 80 5.47 13.45 14.11
CA ALA A 80 5.43 12.17 13.44
C ALA A 80 5.03 12.34 11.97
N GLN A 81 5.70 11.57 11.13
CA GLN A 81 5.37 11.39 9.71
C GLN A 81 5.56 9.95 9.28
N GLY A 82 4.80 9.52 8.28
CA GLY A 82 4.86 8.16 7.79
C GLY A 82 3.79 7.90 6.74
N VAL A 83 3.36 6.65 6.64
CA VAL A 83 2.45 6.18 5.59
C VAL A 83 1.25 5.46 6.20
N VAL A 84 0.09 5.60 5.60
CA VAL A 84 -1.11 4.81 5.89
C VAL A 84 -0.95 3.45 5.21
N ILE A 85 -0.94 2.37 5.99
CA ILE A 85 -0.93 1.01 5.45
C ILE A 85 -2.32 0.65 4.98
N GLU A 86 -3.31 0.84 5.85
CA GLU A 86 -4.70 0.48 5.62
C GLU A 86 -5.62 1.40 6.41
N SER A 87 -6.85 1.55 5.93
CA SER A 87 -7.88 2.31 6.64
C SER A 87 -9.25 1.74 6.32
N GLU A 88 -10.08 1.62 7.33
CA GLU A 88 -11.43 1.08 7.25
C GLU A 88 -12.43 1.91 8.05
N LEU A 89 -13.69 1.76 7.72
CA LEU A 89 -14.78 2.36 8.48
C LEU A 89 -15.45 1.31 9.38
N ASP A 90 -15.05 1.29 10.64
CA ASP A 90 -15.69 0.44 11.64
C ASP A 90 -17.04 1.04 12.07
N LYS A 91 -18.08 0.19 12.19
CA LYS A 91 -19.44 0.61 12.51
C LYS A 91 -19.58 1.24 13.90
N PHE A 92 -18.71 0.89 14.83
CA PHE A 92 -18.76 1.33 16.22
C PHE A 92 -17.64 2.31 16.58
N ARG A 93 -16.45 2.14 15.99
CA ARG A 93 -15.25 2.92 16.28
C ARG A 93 -15.04 4.10 15.32
N GLY A 94 -15.76 4.11 14.19
CA GLY A 94 -15.57 5.12 13.13
C GLY A 94 -14.39 4.79 12.23
N ALA A 95 -13.72 5.81 11.71
CA ALA A 95 -12.53 5.60 10.88
C ALA A 95 -11.37 5.06 11.72
N VAL A 96 -10.91 3.88 11.36
CA VAL A 96 -9.77 3.17 11.92
C VAL A 96 -8.68 3.13 10.86
N SER A 97 -7.45 3.51 11.20
CA SER A 97 -6.35 3.52 10.25
C SER A 97 -5.10 2.92 10.86
N THR A 98 -4.41 2.07 10.11
CA THR A 98 -3.10 1.54 10.47
C THR A 98 -2.02 2.43 9.86
N LEU A 99 -1.24 3.06 10.71
CA LEU A 99 -0.17 3.98 10.34
C LEU A 99 1.20 3.34 10.59
N LEU A 100 2.09 3.40 9.61
CA LEU A 100 3.51 3.08 9.77
C LEU A 100 4.28 4.39 9.99
N ILE A 101 4.84 4.54 11.17
CA ILE A 101 5.62 5.73 11.53
C ILE A 101 7.03 5.57 10.96
N GLN A 102 7.48 6.53 10.16
CA GLN A 102 8.81 6.56 9.55
C GLN A 102 9.77 7.49 10.32
N ASN A 103 9.28 8.62 10.77
CA ASN A 103 10.05 9.59 11.56
C ASN A 103 9.17 10.26 12.61
N GLY A 104 9.81 10.78 13.66
CA GLY A 104 9.15 11.46 14.76
C GLY A 104 8.41 10.51 15.71
N THR A 105 7.68 11.07 16.64
CA THR A 105 6.88 10.32 17.62
C THR A 105 5.44 10.77 17.59
N LEU A 106 4.53 9.83 17.27
CA LEU A 106 3.09 10.04 17.29
C LEU A 106 2.56 9.90 18.71
N LYS A 107 1.72 10.84 19.15
CA LYS A 107 1.13 10.85 20.49
C LYS A 107 -0.39 10.94 20.41
N VAL A 108 -1.06 10.39 21.41
CA VAL A 108 -2.49 10.60 21.59
C VAL A 108 -2.74 12.10 21.81
N GLY A 109 -3.67 12.66 21.05
CA GLY A 109 -3.97 14.10 21.05
C GLY A 109 -3.35 14.87 19.89
N ASP A 110 -2.42 14.29 19.15
CA ASP A 110 -1.83 14.91 17.96
C ASP A 110 -2.86 15.10 16.86
N LEU A 111 -2.71 16.19 16.12
CA LEU A 111 -3.49 16.49 14.94
C LEU A 111 -2.76 15.97 13.71
N VAL A 112 -3.40 15.06 12.97
CA VAL A 112 -2.81 14.37 11.83
C VAL A 112 -3.54 14.78 10.55
N VAL A 113 -2.77 14.97 9.47
CA VAL A 113 -3.25 15.11 8.10
C VAL A 113 -2.76 13.93 7.30
N SER A 114 -3.66 13.23 6.62
CA SER A 114 -3.35 12.15 5.69
C SER A 114 -4.15 12.30 4.40
N GLY A 115 -3.46 12.46 3.27
CA GLY A 115 -4.16 12.80 2.03
C GLY A 115 -5.01 14.06 2.19
N ASN A 116 -6.30 13.92 2.00
CA ASN A 116 -7.33 14.94 2.23
C ASN A 116 -8.05 14.82 3.59
N THR A 117 -7.68 13.83 4.39
CA THR A 117 -8.29 13.52 5.68
C THR A 117 -7.51 14.19 6.81
N ILE A 118 -8.25 14.73 7.77
CA ILE A 118 -7.71 15.36 8.97
C ILE A 118 -8.36 14.70 10.19
N GLY A 119 -7.63 14.61 11.28
CA GLY A 119 -8.22 14.15 12.52
C GLY A 119 -7.29 14.28 13.72
N LYS A 120 -7.89 14.30 14.90
CA LYS A 120 -7.15 14.30 16.16
C LYS A 120 -7.09 12.88 16.70
N ILE A 121 -5.88 12.38 16.95
CA ILE A 121 -5.67 11.02 17.44
C ILE A 121 -6.28 10.85 18.82
N LYS A 122 -7.28 9.97 18.92
CA LYS A 122 -8.00 9.65 20.15
C LYS A 122 -7.41 8.45 20.88
N SER A 123 -6.92 7.48 20.13
CA SER A 123 -6.33 6.24 20.65
C SER A 123 -5.28 5.72 19.71
N ILE A 124 -4.23 5.12 20.26
CA ILE A 124 -3.18 4.39 19.55
C ILE A 124 -3.12 3.00 20.13
N VAL A 125 -3.15 1.98 19.26
CA VAL A 125 -3.07 0.57 19.63
C VAL A 125 -1.88 -0.04 18.89
N ASN A 126 -1.03 -0.78 19.60
CA ASN A 126 0.12 -1.47 19.00
C ASN A 126 -0.30 -2.79 18.32
N SER A 127 0.65 -3.47 17.69
CA SER A 127 0.45 -4.80 17.06
C SER A 127 -0.06 -5.87 18.02
N ASP A 128 0.19 -5.72 19.32
CA ASP A 128 -0.25 -6.66 20.37
C ASP A 128 -1.68 -6.37 20.88
N GLY A 129 -2.37 -5.38 20.29
CA GLY A 129 -3.70 -4.97 20.71
C GLY A 129 -3.74 -4.11 21.99
N GLN A 130 -2.58 -3.62 22.46
CA GLN A 130 -2.49 -2.81 23.67
C GLN A 130 -2.60 -1.32 23.35
N LYS A 131 -3.35 -0.59 24.16
CA LYS A 131 -3.42 0.87 24.06
C LYS A 131 -2.15 1.51 24.59
N ILE A 132 -1.52 2.32 23.76
CA ILE A 132 -0.30 3.06 24.07
C ILE A 132 -0.52 4.56 23.95
N LYS A 133 0.29 5.36 24.64
CA LYS A 133 0.18 6.83 24.60
C LYS A 133 1.02 7.48 23.51
N LYS A 134 2.07 6.79 23.07
CA LYS A 134 3.03 7.28 22.06
C LYS A 134 3.64 6.11 21.30
N ALA A 135 3.97 6.34 20.03
CA ALA A 135 4.66 5.41 19.17
C ALA A 135 5.75 6.12 18.37
N GLY A 136 6.92 5.50 18.27
CA GLY A 136 8.09 6.03 17.56
C GLY A 136 8.24 5.45 16.15
N PRO A 137 9.36 5.76 15.47
CA PRO A 137 9.66 5.22 14.14
C PRO A 137 9.68 3.69 14.11
N SER A 138 9.39 3.12 12.93
CA SER A 138 9.26 1.69 12.65
C SER A 138 8.04 1.01 13.29
N ALA A 139 7.26 1.72 14.12
CA ALA A 139 6.06 1.17 14.71
C ALA A 139 4.88 1.23 13.72
N ALA A 140 4.22 0.09 13.51
CA ALA A 140 2.92 0.01 12.89
C ALA A 140 1.85 0.07 13.99
N VAL A 141 0.96 1.04 13.93
CA VAL A 141 -0.04 1.28 14.97
C VAL A 141 -1.42 1.54 14.38
N GLU A 142 -2.44 0.94 15.00
CA GLU A 142 -3.83 1.27 14.73
C GLU A 142 -4.20 2.56 15.46
N VAL A 143 -4.79 3.50 14.75
CA VAL A 143 -5.22 4.78 15.31
C VAL A 143 -6.71 5.03 15.08
N LEU A 144 -7.32 5.72 16.04
CA LEU A 144 -8.68 6.22 15.97
C LEU A 144 -8.66 7.74 16.03
N GLY A 145 -9.54 8.38 15.28
CA GLY A 145 -9.74 9.83 15.38
C GLY A 145 -9.64 10.60 14.08
N LEU A 146 -9.33 9.95 12.97
CA LEU A 146 -9.47 10.56 11.64
C LEU A 146 -10.95 10.81 11.33
N ASN A 147 -11.23 11.89 10.60
CA ASN A 147 -12.62 12.28 10.27
C ASN A 147 -13.24 11.41 9.17
N SER A 148 -12.41 10.79 8.35
CA SER A 148 -12.81 9.88 7.26
C SER A 148 -11.75 8.81 7.05
N VAL A 149 -12.07 7.82 6.24
CA VAL A 149 -11.12 6.77 5.81
C VAL A 149 -10.03 7.42 4.98
N ALA A 150 -8.78 7.19 5.33
CA ALA A 150 -7.62 7.61 4.56
C ALA A 150 -7.34 6.60 3.43
N THR A 151 -6.66 7.03 2.38
CA THR A 151 -6.26 6.13 1.30
C THR A 151 -5.00 5.36 1.69
N SER A 152 -4.97 4.05 1.44
CA SER A 152 -3.74 3.25 1.61
C SER A 152 -2.62 3.81 0.74
N GLY A 153 -1.41 3.92 1.30
CA GLY A 153 -0.27 4.55 0.64
C GLY A 153 -0.18 6.07 0.80
N ASP A 154 -1.20 6.74 1.34
CA ASP A 154 -1.13 8.18 1.63
C ASP A 154 -0.09 8.47 2.72
N GLN A 155 0.65 9.54 2.51
CA GLN A 155 1.55 10.06 3.54
C GLN A 155 0.75 10.82 4.60
N PHE A 156 1.02 10.51 5.86
CA PHE A 156 0.51 11.29 6.99
C PHE A 156 1.60 12.12 7.65
N GLN A 157 1.19 13.21 8.26
CA GLN A 157 2.07 14.05 9.09
C GLN A 157 1.28 14.68 10.23
N VAL A 158 1.95 14.84 11.36
CA VAL A 158 1.46 15.62 12.51
C VAL A 158 1.66 17.10 12.23
N VAL A 159 0.67 17.91 12.54
CA VAL A 159 0.67 19.37 12.38
C VAL A 159 0.30 20.07 13.68
N GLU A 160 0.76 21.31 13.85
CA GLU A 160 0.58 22.05 15.12
C GLU A 160 -0.80 22.69 15.24
N SER A 161 -1.44 23.02 14.11
CA SER A 161 -2.71 23.73 14.14
C SER A 161 -3.72 23.18 13.13
N GLU A 162 -5.01 23.30 13.48
CA GLU A 162 -6.11 22.89 12.61
C GLU A 162 -6.17 23.72 11.31
N LYS A 163 -5.75 25.00 11.39
CA LYS A 163 -5.66 25.86 10.22
C LYS A 163 -4.64 25.32 9.21
N GLN A 164 -3.45 24.99 9.69
CA GLN A 164 -2.39 24.39 8.88
C GLN A 164 -2.83 23.04 8.30
N ALA A 165 -3.55 22.21 9.08
CA ALA A 165 -4.10 20.95 8.63
C ALA A 165 -5.04 21.15 7.43
N ARG A 166 -5.95 22.11 7.50
CA ARG A 166 -6.90 22.42 6.43
C ARG A 166 -6.21 22.93 5.18
N GLU A 167 -5.28 23.86 5.32
CA GLU A 167 -4.50 24.39 4.20
C GLU A 167 -3.76 23.27 3.42
N ILE A 168 -3.13 22.35 4.15
CA ILE A 168 -2.42 21.20 3.55
C ILE A 168 -3.41 20.27 2.83
N ALA A 169 -4.54 19.95 3.47
CA ALA A 169 -5.55 19.06 2.89
C ALA A 169 -6.16 19.69 1.62
N GLU A 170 -6.54 20.96 1.65
CA GLU A 170 -7.07 21.69 0.50
C GLU A 170 -6.07 21.73 -0.66
N PHE A 171 -4.81 22.02 -0.38
CA PHE A 171 -3.75 22.01 -1.39
C PHE A 171 -3.61 20.63 -2.05
N ARG A 172 -3.64 19.55 -1.26
CA ARG A 172 -3.57 18.17 -1.80
C ARG A 172 -4.78 17.85 -2.67
N VAL A 173 -6.00 18.24 -2.26
CA VAL A 173 -7.22 18.05 -3.06
C VAL A 173 -7.11 18.75 -4.42
N ILE A 174 -6.64 20.00 -4.43
CA ILE A 174 -6.46 20.75 -5.68
C ILE A 174 -5.46 20.04 -6.60
N LYS A 175 -4.31 19.65 -6.05
CA LYS A 175 -3.25 18.96 -6.81
C LYS A 175 -3.71 17.60 -7.35
N GLU A 176 -4.50 16.87 -6.57
CA GLU A 176 -5.07 15.59 -7.00
C GLU A 176 -6.10 15.78 -8.13
N LYS A 177 -6.95 16.81 -8.04
CA LYS A 177 -7.88 17.17 -9.12
C LYS A 177 -7.16 17.55 -10.40
N GLU A 178 -6.11 18.35 -10.31
CA GLU A 178 -5.29 18.72 -11.46
C GLU A 178 -4.66 17.47 -12.12
N LYS A 179 -4.12 16.57 -11.30
CA LYS A 179 -3.53 15.31 -11.79
C LYS A 179 -4.57 14.39 -12.45
N LYS A 180 -5.79 14.31 -11.90
CA LYS A 180 -6.90 13.56 -12.51
C LYS A 180 -7.36 14.18 -13.83
N LEU A 181 -7.45 15.50 -13.89
CA LEU A 181 -7.82 16.23 -15.12
C LEU A 181 -6.78 16.04 -16.24
N LEU A 182 -5.49 16.03 -15.90
CA LEU A 182 -4.43 15.75 -16.88
C LEU A 182 -4.54 14.32 -17.42
N LYS A 183 -4.72 13.34 -16.54
CA LYS A 183 -4.92 11.94 -16.96
C LYS A 183 -6.16 11.76 -17.82
N GLN A 184 -7.29 12.36 -17.45
CA GLN A 184 -8.52 12.30 -18.24
C GLN A 184 -8.37 12.94 -19.62
N LYS A 185 -7.55 14.00 -19.77
CA LYS A 185 -7.26 14.58 -21.09
C LYS A 185 -6.46 13.61 -21.96
N ASP A 186 -5.46 12.94 -21.39
CA ASP A 186 -4.65 11.97 -22.13
C ASP A 186 -5.49 10.74 -22.52
N GLU A 187 -6.36 10.23 -21.63
CA GLU A 187 -7.26 9.11 -21.89
C GLU A 187 -8.34 9.49 -22.93
N SER A 188 -8.91 10.71 -22.85
CA SER A 188 -9.95 11.15 -23.80
C SER A 188 -9.41 11.35 -25.22
N VAL A 189 -8.15 11.71 -25.37
CA VAL A 189 -7.50 11.79 -26.69
C VAL A 189 -7.24 10.38 -27.23
N GLY A 190 -6.81 9.45 -26.40
CA GLY A 190 -6.66 8.03 -26.77
C GLY A 190 -7.99 7.37 -27.18
N ASP A 191 -9.05 7.55 -26.38
CA ASP A 191 -10.40 7.01 -26.67
C ASP A 191 -11.00 7.62 -27.96
N LEU A 192 -10.73 8.89 -28.28
CA LEU A 192 -11.16 9.53 -29.54
C LEU A 192 -10.49 8.90 -30.77
N PHE A 193 -9.21 8.58 -30.67
CA PHE A 193 -8.50 7.89 -31.75
C PHE A 193 -8.94 6.42 -31.90
N GLU A 194 -9.24 5.72 -30.79
CA GLU A 194 -9.80 4.36 -30.83
C GLU A 194 -11.23 4.33 -31.41
N THR A 195 -12.05 5.34 -31.12
CA THR A 195 -13.46 5.40 -31.58
C THR A 195 -13.58 5.68 -33.07
N LEU A 196 -12.58 6.31 -33.69
CA LEU A 196 -12.56 6.60 -35.14
C LEU A 196 -12.22 5.39 -36.02
N GLY A 197 -11.81 4.26 -35.44
CA GLY A 197 -11.30 3.10 -36.17
C GLY A 197 -11.91 1.74 -35.87
N GLN A 198 -12.81 1.59 -34.90
CA GLN A 198 -13.26 0.24 -34.48
C GLN A 198 -14.77 0.13 -34.21
N GLU A 199 -15.32 -1.05 -34.55
CA GLU A 199 -16.68 -1.49 -34.23
C GLU A 199 -17.04 -1.32 -32.75
N GLN A 200 -18.30 -1.00 -32.44
CA GLN A 200 -18.83 -0.79 -31.10
C GLN A 200 -18.52 -1.99 -30.18
N ARG A 201 -17.51 -1.85 -29.34
CA ARG A 201 -17.23 -2.83 -28.27
C ARG A 201 -18.37 -2.83 -27.26
N LYS A 202 -18.81 -4.00 -26.82
CA LYS A 202 -19.80 -4.11 -25.76
C LYS A 202 -19.17 -3.69 -24.42
N VAL A 203 -19.83 -2.78 -23.70
CA VAL A 203 -19.36 -2.31 -22.39
C VAL A 203 -20.11 -3.03 -21.30
N LEU A 204 -19.38 -3.74 -20.43
CA LEU A 204 -19.91 -4.33 -19.21
C LEU A 204 -19.70 -3.36 -18.05
N ASN A 205 -20.78 -2.80 -17.52
CA ASN A 205 -20.74 -1.93 -16.35
C ASN A 205 -20.71 -2.77 -15.07
N VAL A 206 -19.72 -2.55 -14.21
CA VAL A 206 -19.52 -3.30 -12.96
C VAL A 206 -19.48 -2.32 -11.80
N ILE A 207 -20.12 -2.70 -10.68
CA ILE A 207 -20.00 -2.03 -9.38
C ILE A 207 -19.26 -2.97 -8.45
N ILE A 208 -18.20 -2.47 -7.81
CA ILE A 208 -17.38 -3.24 -6.88
C ILE A 208 -17.68 -2.78 -5.47
N LYS A 209 -17.79 -3.73 -4.55
CA LYS A 209 -17.90 -3.46 -3.11
C LYS A 209 -16.91 -4.34 -2.37
N THR A 210 -16.06 -3.71 -1.57
CA THR A 210 -15.03 -4.37 -0.76
C THR A 210 -15.12 -3.87 0.68
N ASP A 211 -14.53 -4.60 1.59
CA ASP A 211 -14.37 -4.23 2.99
C ASP A 211 -13.20 -3.27 3.22
N VAL A 212 -12.13 -3.41 2.42
CA VAL A 212 -10.91 -2.58 2.51
C VAL A 212 -10.50 -2.01 1.14
N GLY A 213 -9.87 -0.83 1.16
CA GLY A 213 -9.47 -0.10 -0.05
C GLY A 213 -8.47 -0.85 -0.92
N GLY A 214 -7.49 -1.53 -0.33
CA GLY A 214 -6.47 -2.29 -1.07
C GLY A 214 -7.04 -3.43 -1.90
N THR A 215 -8.05 -4.13 -1.38
CA THR A 215 -8.79 -5.17 -2.13
C THR A 215 -9.51 -4.58 -3.34
N CYS A 216 -10.07 -3.38 -3.19
CA CYS A 216 -10.75 -2.68 -4.28
C CYS A 216 -9.80 -2.36 -5.44
N GLU A 217 -8.62 -1.83 -5.14
CA GLU A 217 -7.61 -1.52 -6.15
C GLU A 217 -7.10 -2.77 -6.88
N ALA A 218 -6.88 -3.87 -6.15
CA ALA A 218 -6.46 -5.14 -6.73
C ALA A 218 -7.51 -5.70 -7.72
N ILE A 219 -8.79 -5.67 -7.32
CA ILE A 219 -9.89 -6.12 -8.19
C ILE A 219 -10.05 -5.20 -9.40
N ASN A 220 -9.94 -3.87 -9.20
CA ASN A 220 -10.00 -2.90 -10.29
C ASN A 220 -8.92 -3.17 -11.34
N SER A 221 -7.68 -3.40 -10.91
CA SER A 221 -6.56 -3.70 -11.80
C SER A 221 -6.76 -5.01 -12.57
N ALA A 222 -7.17 -6.08 -11.87
CA ALA A 222 -7.45 -7.37 -12.49
C ALA A 222 -8.61 -7.31 -13.51
N LEU A 223 -9.68 -6.58 -13.21
CA LEU A 223 -10.82 -6.42 -14.12
C LEU A 223 -10.47 -5.58 -15.36
N PHE A 224 -9.56 -4.61 -15.21
CA PHE A 224 -9.10 -3.80 -16.33
C PHE A 224 -8.30 -4.65 -17.34
N GLU A 225 -7.50 -5.60 -16.86
CA GLU A 225 -6.73 -6.53 -17.68
C GLU A 225 -7.59 -7.58 -18.38
N LEU A 226 -8.77 -7.90 -17.86
CA LEU A 226 -9.70 -8.89 -18.46
C LEU A 226 -10.42 -8.39 -19.72
N GLY A 227 -10.32 -7.09 -20.04
CA GLY A 227 -10.85 -6.53 -21.28
C GLY A 227 -10.24 -7.21 -22.52
N ASN A 228 -11.06 -7.48 -23.54
CA ASN A 228 -10.62 -8.03 -24.80
C ASN A 228 -11.14 -7.19 -25.98
N GLU A 229 -10.78 -7.56 -27.22
CA GLU A 229 -11.19 -6.84 -28.43
C GLU A 229 -12.71 -6.71 -28.61
N LYS A 230 -13.52 -7.62 -28.01
CA LYS A 230 -14.98 -7.66 -28.16
C LYS A 230 -15.75 -7.00 -27.01
N ALA A 231 -15.15 -6.92 -25.81
CA ALA A 231 -15.81 -6.38 -24.63
C ALA A 231 -14.82 -5.62 -23.73
N LYS A 232 -15.27 -4.46 -23.24
CA LYS A 232 -14.53 -3.63 -22.27
C LYS A 232 -15.28 -3.65 -20.94
N VAL A 233 -14.57 -3.83 -19.84
CA VAL A 233 -15.15 -3.71 -18.49
C VAL A 233 -15.03 -2.22 -18.08
N LYS A 234 -16.15 -1.63 -17.64
CA LYS A 234 -16.21 -0.28 -17.10
C LYS A 234 -16.65 -0.33 -15.65
N ILE A 235 -15.80 0.10 -14.77
CA ILE A 235 -16.13 0.22 -13.35
C ILE A 235 -16.88 1.53 -13.15
N VAL A 236 -18.13 1.43 -12.70
CA VAL A 236 -19.03 2.59 -12.52
C VAL A 236 -18.89 3.17 -11.13
N SER A 237 -18.64 2.31 -10.13
CA SER A 237 -18.41 2.69 -8.74
C SER A 237 -17.62 1.60 -8.02
N SER A 238 -16.78 2.02 -7.11
CA SER A 238 -15.98 1.16 -6.22
C SER A 238 -15.98 1.74 -4.83
#